data_79c45cea2b632d641d75215c7099bb5f
#
_entry.id   79c45cea2b632d641d75215c7099bb5f
#
_cell.length_a   1.000
_cell.length_b   1.000
_cell.length_c   1.000
_cell.angle_alpha   90.00
_cell.angle_beta   90.00
_cell.angle_gamma   90.00
#
_symmetry.space_group_name_H-M   'P 1'
#
loop_
_entity.id
_entity.type
_entity.pdbx_description
1 polymer ?
#
loop_
_entity_poly.entity_id
_entity_poly.type
_entity_poly.pdbx_seq_one_letter_code
_entity_poly.pdbx_strand_id
1 'polypeptide(L)'
;MILSRLLASDGSFCEIPVLGITQQTLDFMLQLYDELFFCGALKQLNIRVTLSKRLISSAGKFVFVRGTFGRIKQAEIRMSSDFLFRLNQGPFELNGLSVATPQEAFLLVFEHELCHAAETLLHGSTGHSTRFLSLANGLFGHSATRHKLPTRQTEAAQIGLHVGAKVRFPYKDRELSGVITYIGKAVTVMVPSLCGEYRDKHGTRYAKYRVPLTEIIVQ
;
A
#
# COMPACT_ATOMS: atom_id res chain seq x y z
N MET A 1 11.39 14.89 15.17
CA MET A 1 11.67 16.27 14.68
C MET A 1 10.79 16.70 13.51
N ILE A 2 10.46 15.85 12.54
CA ILE A 2 9.54 16.19 11.42
C ILE A 2 8.09 16.18 11.89
N LEU A 3 7.65 15.13 12.58
CA LEU A 3 6.36 15.08 13.24
C LEU A 3 6.11 16.32 14.10
N SER A 4 7.09 16.76 14.89
CA SER A 4 6.94 17.95 15.74
C SER A 4 6.84 19.26 14.95
N ARG A 5 7.39 19.34 13.74
CA ARG A 5 7.21 20.52 12.86
C ARG A 5 5.91 20.50 12.06
N LEU A 6 5.52 19.31 11.59
CA LEU A 6 4.17 19.09 11.06
C LEU A 6 3.09 19.39 12.10
N LEU A 7 3.38 19.10 13.39
CA LEU A 7 2.54 19.39 14.53
C LEU A 7 2.55 20.88 14.92
N ALA A 8 3.70 21.56 14.80
CA ALA A 8 3.85 22.94 15.23
C ALA A 8 3.29 23.96 14.23
N SER A 9 3.20 23.63 12.94
CA SER A 9 2.67 24.56 11.94
C SER A 9 1.14 24.64 11.91
N ASP A 10 0.42 23.65 12.44
CA ASP A 10 -1.06 23.64 12.36
C ASP A 10 -1.76 22.92 13.52
N GLY A 11 -1.03 22.37 14.50
CA GLY A 11 -1.62 21.66 15.67
C GLY A 11 -2.47 20.42 15.35
N SER A 12 -2.79 20.20 14.09
CA SER A 12 -3.85 19.29 13.64
C SER A 12 -3.39 17.94 13.11
N PHE A 13 -2.10 17.77 12.74
CA PHE A 13 -1.68 16.53 12.07
C PHE A 13 -1.67 15.31 12.99
N CYS A 14 -1.48 15.47 14.30
CA CYS A 14 -1.57 14.37 15.28
C CYS A 14 -3.00 13.95 15.57
N GLU A 15 -3.96 14.84 15.36
CA GLU A 15 -5.38 14.61 15.59
C GLU A 15 -6.16 14.27 14.31
N ILE A 16 -5.55 14.45 13.12
CA ILE A 16 -6.20 14.05 11.88
C ILE A 16 -6.21 12.51 11.86
N PRO A 17 -7.37 11.86 12.02
CA PRO A 17 -7.47 10.44 11.72
C PRO A 17 -6.93 10.25 10.31
N VAL A 18 -6.28 9.13 10.02
CA VAL A 18 -5.86 8.78 8.65
C VAL A 18 -7.00 8.96 7.63
N LEU A 19 -8.25 8.89 8.08
CA LEU A 19 -9.49 9.24 7.38
C LEU A 19 -9.59 10.72 6.95
N GLY A 20 -8.86 11.63 7.60
CA GLY A 20 -8.92 13.09 7.35
C GLY A 20 -7.82 13.63 6.45
N ILE A 21 -6.93 12.80 5.88
CA ILE A 21 -5.89 13.26 4.96
C ILE A 21 -6.53 13.80 3.68
N THR A 22 -6.39 15.10 3.47
CA THR A 22 -6.88 15.80 2.28
C THR A 22 -5.79 15.95 1.22
N GLN A 23 -6.16 16.38 0.02
CA GLN A 23 -5.17 16.73 -1.02
C GLN A 23 -4.26 17.86 -0.54
N GLN A 24 -4.79 18.86 0.13
CA GLN A 24 -4.01 19.98 0.70
C GLN A 24 -2.96 19.49 1.69
N THR A 25 -3.30 18.51 2.54
CA THR A 25 -2.36 17.88 3.47
C THR A 25 -1.21 17.19 2.72
N LEU A 26 -1.52 16.48 1.63
CA LEU A 26 -0.50 15.79 0.82
C LEU A 26 0.42 16.77 0.10
N ASP A 27 -0.13 17.85 -0.45
CA ASP A 27 0.62 18.89 -1.16
C ASP A 27 1.53 19.63 -0.18
N PHE A 28 1.03 19.96 1.00
CA PHE A 28 1.82 20.59 2.07
C PHE A 28 2.95 19.68 2.56
N MET A 29 2.68 18.38 2.75
CA MET A 29 3.71 17.41 3.13
C MET A 29 4.82 17.35 2.08
N LEU A 30 4.47 17.25 0.79
CA LEU A 30 5.46 17.23 -0.28
C LEU A 30 6.33 18.48 -0.26
N GLN A 31 5.72 19.66 -0.14
CA GLN A 31 6.45 20.93 -0.05
C GLN A 31 7.40 20.95 1.14
N LEU A 32 6.92 20.57 2.32
CA LEU A 32 7.72 20.59 3.56
C LEU A 32 8.91 19.64 3.49
N TYR A 33 8.70 18.40 3.00
CA TYR A 33 9.79 17.44 2.82
C TYR A 33 10.80 17.90 1.77
N ASP A 34 10.34 18.48 0.65
CA ASP A 34 11.23 19.01 -0.38
C ASP A 34 12.10 20.15 0.15
N GLU A 35 11.53 21.06 0.93
CA GLU A 35 12.29 22.16 1.54
C GLU A 35 13.29 21.66 2.59
N LEU A 36 12.88 20.73 3.47
CA LEU A 36 13.71 20.30 4.60
C LEU A 36 14.84 19.33 4.21
N PHE A 37 14.62 18.44 3.22
CA PHE A 37 15.53 17.35 2.90
C PHE A 37 16.15 17.45 1.52
N PHE A 38 15.51 18.16 0.58
CA PHE A 38 15.94 18.18 -0.82
C PHE A 38 16.21 19.59 -1.33
N CYS A 39 16.19 20.61 -0.47
CA CYS A 39 16.44 22.02 -0.81
C CYS A 39 15.60 22.51 -1.99
N GLY A 40 14.39 22.03 -2.15
CA GLY A 40 13.47 22.38 -3.24
C GLY A 40 13.76 21.67 -4.58
N ALA A 41 14.68 20.69 -4.60
CA ALA A 41 15.12 20.05 -5.84
C ALA A 41 14.04 19.16 -6.48
N LEU A 42 13.11 18.60 -5.68
CA LEU A 42 12.06 17.73 -6.19
C LEU A 42 11.01 18.46 -7.04
N LYS A 43 10.92 19.79 -6.96
CA LYS A 43 10.09 20.62 -7.86
C LYS A 43 10.37 20.37 -9.34
N GLN A 44 11.61 19.99 -9.69
CA GLN A 44 12.00 19.67 -11.06
C GLN A 44 11.27 18.46 -11.64
N LEU A 45 10.76 17.57 -10.78
CA LEU A 45 10.02 16.38 -11.20
C LEU A 45 8.52 16.62 -11.38
N ASN A 46 8.01 17.79 -10.99
CA ASN A 46 6.57 18.09 -11.02
C ASN A 46 5.74 16.93 -10.39
N ILE A 47 6.08 16.60 -9.15
CA ILE A 47 5.49 15.45 -8.45
C ILE A 47 4.07 15.82 -8.01
N ARG A 48 3.13 14.92 -8.26
CA ARG A 48 1.80 14.93 -7.66
C ARG A 48 1.71 13.81 -6.61
N VAL A 49 1.19 14.09 -5.44
CA VAL A 49 0.87 13.08 -4.42
C VAL A 49 -0.62 12.79 -4.43
N THR A 50 -1.01 11.52 -4.40
CA THR A 50 -2.42 11.12 -4.45
C THR A 50 -2.73 9.96 -3.48
N LEU A 51 -3.98 9.90 -2.98
CA LEU A 51 -4.50 8.74 -2.29
C LEU A 51 -5.20 7.81 -3.29
N SER A 52 -4.83 6.54 -3.30
CA SER A 52 -5.37 5.53 -4.21
C SER A 52 -6.11 4.42 -3.47
N LYS A 53 -7.40 4.28 -3.72
CA LYS A 53 -8.22 3.14 -3.27
C LYS A 53 -7.92 1.85 -4.05
N ARG A 54 -7.23 1.97 -5.20
CA ARG A 54 -6.92 0.84 -6.10
C ARG A 54 -5.55 0.23 -5.83
N LEU A 55 -4.67 0.94 -5.13
CA LEU A 55 -3.35 0.44 -4.75
C LEU A 55 -3.52 -0.51 -3.55
N ILE A 56 -3.64 -1.81 -3.80
CA ILE A 56 -3.92 -2.84 -2.79
C ILE A 56 -2.74 -3.79 -2.55
N SER A 57 -1.72 -3.74 -3.41
CA SER A 57 -0.56 -4.64 -3.36
C SER A 57 0.67 -3.99 -2.72
N SER A 58 0.67 -2.66 -2.53
CA SER A 58 1.74 -1.92 -1.88
C SER A 58 1.18 -0.73 -1.10
N ALA A 59 1.92 -0.27 -0.10
CA ALA A 59 1.53 0.86 0.73
C ALA A 59 1.71 2.21 0.03
N GLY A 60 2.77 2.32 -0.77
CA GLY A 60 3.08 3.44 -1.64
C GLY A 60 3.55 2.97 -3.01
N LYS A 61 3.63 3.88 -3.96
CA LYS A 61 4.23 3.67 -5.28
C LYS A 61 4.62 4.97 -5.93
N PHE A 62 5.89 5.13 -6.23
CA PHE A 62 6.38 6.19 -7.10
C PHE A 62 6.31 5.75 -8.56
N VAL A 63 5.78 6.61 -9.42
CA VAL A 63 5.69 6.40 -10.87
C VAL A 63 6.06 7.69 -11.60
N PHE A 64 6.69 7.58 -12.78
CA PHE A 64 7.00 8.72 -13.60
C PHE A 64 6.86 8.41 -15.08
N VAL A 65 6.64 9.46 -15.87
CA VAL A 65 6.53 9.39 -17.32
C VAL A 65 7.69 10.19 -17.92
N ARG A 66 8.43 9.56 -18.82
CA ARG A 66 9.46 10.24 -19.60
C ARG A 66 8.85 10.94 -20.81
N GLY A 67 9.23 12.17 -21.00
CA GLY A 67 8.97 12.92 -22.22
C GLY A 67 10.10 12.76 -23.24
N THR A 68 10.09 13.63 -24.25
CA THR A 68 11.11 13.70 -25.28
C THR A 68 12.50 13.99 -24.67
N PHE A 69 13.54 13.41 -25.25
CA PHE A 69 14.93 13.53 -24.78
C PHE A 69 15.19 12.99 -23.36
N GLY A 70 14.38 12.03 -22.89
CA GLY A 70 14.59 11.38 -21.60
C GLY A 70 14.25 12.21 -20.36
N ARG A 71 13.81 13.46 -20.50
CA ARG A 71 13.36 14.29 -19.38
C ARG A 71 12.11 13.72 -18.74
N ILE A 72 12.00 13.82 -17.42
CA ILE A 72 10.78 13.44 -16.71
C ILE A 72 9.74 14.51 -16.97
N LYS A 73 8.62 14.11 -17.60
CA LYS A 73 7.51 15.01 -17.91
C LYS A 73 6.59 15.17 -16.69
N GLN A 74 6.37 14.11 -15.97
CA GLN A 74 5.45 14.05 -14.82
C GLN A 74 5.87 12.91 -13.91
N ALA A 75 5.74 13.12 -12.61
CA ALA A 75 5.92 12.10 -11.58
C ALA A 75 4.72 12.08 -10.64
N GLU A 76 4.45 10.94 -10.03
CA GLU A 76 3.35 10.77 -9.08
C GLU A 76 3.78 9.83 -7.96
N ILE A 77 3.51 10.25 -6.73
CA ILE A 77 3.54 9.39 -5.54
C ILE A 77 2.10 9.01 -5.23
N ARG A 78 1.79 7.72 -5.32
CA ARG A 78 0.49 7.15 -4.96
C ARG A 78 0.60 6.52 -3.59
N MET A 79 -0.16 7.01 -2.63
CA MET A 79 -0.30 6.43 -1.31
C MET A 79 -1.55 5.55 -1.26
N SER A 80 -1.44 4.36 -0.69
CA SER A 80 -2.58 3.45 -0.59
C SER A 80 -3.50 3.82 0.57
N SER A 81 -4.71 4.27 0.28
CA SER A 81 -5.72 4.45 1.32
C SER A 81 -6.17 3.11 1.93
N ASP A 82 -6.14 2.00 1.17
CA ASP A 82 -6.50 0.67 1.67
C ASP A 82 -5.56 0.19 2.77
N PHE A 83 -4.25 0.45 2.64
CA PHE A 83 -3.28 0.15 3.69
C PHE A 83 -3.47 1.03 4.91
N LEU A 84 -3.64 2.33 4.72
CA LEU A 84 -3.80 3.29 5.80
C LEU A 84 -5.01 2.97 6.69
N PHE A 85 -6.15 2.65 6.09
CA PHE A 85 -7.37 2.31 6.84
C PHE A 85 -7.31 0.98 7.59
N ARG A 86 -6.36 0.11 7.25
CA ARG A 86 -6.16 -1.17 7.94
C ARG A 86 -5.13 -1.14 9.05
N LEU A 87 -4.37 -0.05 9.16
CA LEU A 87 -3.38 0.14 10.22
C LEU A 87 -4.05 0.56 11.54
N ASN A 88 -4.94 -0.29 12.08
CA ASN A 88 -5.67 0.02 13.31
C ASN A 88 -4.90 -0.33 14.59
N GLN A 89 -3.88 -1.17 14.49
CA GLN A 89 -3.13 -1.69 15.64
C GLN A 89 -1.66 -1.84 15.29
N GLY A 90 -0.79 -1.16 16.04
CA GLY A 90 0.65 -1.31 16.02
C GLY A 90 1.17 -2.25 17.12
N PRO A 91 2.45 -2.44 17.27
CA PRO A 91 3.51 -1.79 16.47
C PRO A 91 3.70 -2.44 15.08
N PHE A 92 4.20 -1.63 14.13
CA PHE A 92 4.54 -2.09 12.78
C PHE A 92 6.04 -1.99 12.54
N GLU A 93 6.57 -2.83 11.65
CA GLU A 93 7.95 -2.72 11.17
C GLU A 93 7.93 -2.28 9.70
N LEU A 94 8.41 -1.06 9.44
CA LEU A 94 8.50 -0.48 8.10
C LEU A 94 9.91 0.03 7.85
N ASN A 95 10.47 -0.31 6.70
CA ASN A 95 11.80 0.16 6.31
C ASN A 95 12.89 -0.11 7.36
N GLY A 96 12.69 -1.14 8.22
CA GLY A 96 13.58 -1.48 9.32
C GLY A 96 13.41 -0.61 10.58
N LEU A 97 12.34 0.19 10.66
CA LEU A 97 11.98 1.01 11.81
C LEU A 97 10.67 0.51 12.42
N SER A 98 10.60 0.52 13.76
CA SER A 98 9.36 0.23 14.48
C SER A 98 8.54 1.51 14.63
N VAL A 99 7.27 1.44 14.31
CA VAL A 99 6.31 2.55 14.44
C VAL A 99 5.07 2.11 15.21
N ALA A 100 4.53 3.00 16.00
CA ALA A 100 3.42 2.73 16.89
C ALA A 100 2.06 3.15 16.29
N THR A 101 2.05 4.14 15.42
CA THR A 101 0.82 4.77 14.92
C THR A 101 0.66 4.64 13.40
N PRO A 102 -0.58 4.62 12.90
CA PRO A 102 -0.85 4.68 11.46
C PRO A 102 -0.25 5.93 10.77
N GLN A 103 -0.18 7.06 11.48
CA GLN A 103 0.39 8.30 10.98
C GLN A 103 1.90 8.16 10.75
N GLU A 104 2.64 7.60 11.72
CA GLU A 104 4.06 7.29 11.56
C GLU A 104 4.30 6.32 10.41
N ALA A 105 3.49 5.27 10.31
CA ALA A 105 3.57 4.31 9.22
C ALA A 105 3.34 5.00 7.85
N PHE A 106 2.39 5.93 7.77
CA PHE A 106 2.15 6.71 6.56
C PHE A 106 3.37 7.56 6.17
N LEU A 107 3.98 8.24 7.13
CA LEU A 107 5.17 9.06 6.90
C LEU A 107 6.34 8.21 6.40
N LEU A 108 6.62 7.06 7.02
CA LEU A 108 7.69 6.17 6.58
C LEU A 108 7.49 5.63 5.15
N VAL A 109 6.24 5.36 4.77
CA VAL A 109 5.93 4.97 3.38
C VAL A 109 6.15 6.16 2.44
N PHE A 110 5.72 7.35 2.83
CA PHE A 110 5.90 8.56 2.03
C PHE A 110 7.39 8.90 1.83
N GLU A 111 8.20 8.82 2.88
CA GLU A 111 9.65 8.99 2.85
C GLU A 111 10.32 8.00 1.89
N HIS A 112 9.87 6.74 1.90
CA HIS A 112 10.34 5.73 0.97
C HIS A 112 10.08 6.12 -0.49
N GLU A 113 8.88 6.61 -0.80
CA GLU A 113 8.54 7.05 -2.16
C GLU A 113 9.27 8.34 -2.55
N LEU A 114 9.56 9.23 -1.60
CA LEU A 114 10.42 10.39 -1.83
C LEU A 114 11.88 9.99 -2.17
N CYS A 115 12.40 8.92 -1.55
CA CYS A 115 13.71 8.38 -1.92
C CYS A 115 13.72 7.88 -3.37
N HIS A 116 12.65 7.25 -3.85
CA HIS A 116 12.50 6.87 -5.25
C HIS A 116 12.51 8.11 -6.18
N ALA A 117 11.83 9.17 -5.78
CA ALA A 117 11.83 10.43 -6.53
C ALA A 117 13.23 11.05 -6.59
N ALA A 118 13.92 11.14 -5.45
CA ALA A 118 15.27 11.68 -5.37
C ALA A 118 16.28 10.85 -6.16
N GLU A 119 16.25 9.52 -6.06
CA GLU A 119 17.10 8.64 -6.86
C GLU A 119 16.85 8.82 -8.37
N THR A 120 15.57 8.97 -8.74
CA THR A 120 15.20 9.23 -10.13
C THR A 120 15.72 10.58 -10.63
N LEU A 121 15.67 11.62 -9.80
CA LEU A 121 16.20 12.94 -10.12
C LEU A 121 17.72 12.89 -10.32
N LEU A 122 18.43 12.19 -9.44
CA LEU A 122 19.90 12.12 -9.46
C LEU A 122 20.45 11.21 -10.55
N HIS A 123 19.77 10.12 -10.85
CA HIS A 123 20.29 9.02 -11.68
C HIS A 123 19.42 8.66 -12.87
N GLY A 124 18.26 9.28 -13.01
CA GLY A 124 17.30 8.99 -14.07
C GLY A 124 16.57 7.66 -13.93
N SER A 125 16.85 6.87 -12.92
CA SER A 125 16.19 5.57 -12.65
C SER A 125 16.12 5.33 -11.16
N THR A 126 15.25 4.44 -10.73
CA THR A 126 15.09 4.08 -9.34
C THR A 126 14.83 2.59 -9.15
N GLY A 127 15.15 2.08 -7.97
CA GLY A 127 14.95 0.69 -7.55
C GLY A 127 15.37 0.50 -6.09
N HIS A 128 15.30 -0.71 -5.58
CA HIS A 128 15.70 -1.03 -4.21
C HIS A 128 17.17 -1.50 -4.14
N SER A 129 18.07 -0.77 -4.79
CA SER A 129 19.50 -1.04 -4.80
C SER A 129 20.19 -0.59 -3.51
N THR A 130 21.48 -0.94 -3.36
CA THR A 130 22.33 -0.44 -2.25
C THR A 130 22.36 1.09 -2.25
N ARG A 131 22.36 1.72 -3.41
CA ARG A 131 22.33 3.18 -3.59
C ARG A 131 21.04 3.79 -3.03
N PHE A 132 19.88 3.19 -3.35
CA PHE A 132 18.60 3.57 -2.75
C PHE A 132 18.64 3.47 -1.22
N LEU A 133 19.12 2.34 -0.69
CA LEU A 133 19.20 2.13 0.75
C LEU A 133 20.14 3.14 1.43
N SER A 134 21.29 3.47 0.83
CA SER A 134 22.19 4.49 1.34
C SER A 134 21.52 5.86 1.42
N LEU A 135 20.77 6.23 0.38
CA LEU A 135 20.02 7.48 0.33
C LEU A 135 18.93 7.51 1.42
N ALA A 136 18.12 6.46 1.51
CA ALA A 136 17.02 6.34 2.47
C ALA A 136 17.54 6.30 3.93
N ASN A 137 18.66 5.65 4.16
CA ASN A 137 19.32 5.64 5.48
C ASN A 137 19.86 7.02 5.84
N GLY A 138 20.57 7.68 4.91
CA GLY A 138 21.17 8.99 5.15
C GLY A 138 20.13 10.09 5.39
N LEU A 139 18.99 10.06 4.71
CA LEU A 139 17.94 11.07 4.85
C LEU A 139 17.00 10.78 6.03
N PHE A 140 16.56 9.53 6.19
CA PHE A 140 15.45 9.17 7.06
C PHE A 140 15.75 8.06 8.07
N GLY A 141 16.97 7.49 8.05
CA GLY A 141 17.36 6.41 8.94
C GLY A 141 16.77 5.04 8.57
N HIS A 142 16.24 4.88 7.37
CA HIS A 142 15.70 3.60 6.92
C HIS A 142 16.81 2.55 6.80
N SER A 143 16.66 1.41 7.46
CA SER A 143 17.64 0.30 7.45
C SER A 143 17.21 -0.86 6.54
N ALA A 144 16.01 -0.82 5.98
CA ALA A 144 15.49 -1.80 5.05
C ALA A 144 14.64 -1.13 3.95
N THR A 145 14.37 -1.87 2.87
CA THR A 145 13.60 -1.38 1.72
C THR A 145 12.22 -2.03 1.62
N ARG A 146 11.83 -2.83 2.61
CA ARG A 146 10.55 -3.55 2.61
C ARG A 146 9.66 -3.11 3.76
N HIS A 147 8.39 -2.98 3.44
CA HIS A 147 7.34 -2.78 4.43
C HIS A 147 6.81 -4.14 4.87
N LYS A 148 6.98 -4.49 6.13
CA LYS A 148 6.33 -5.66 6.74
C LYS A 148 4.93 -5.29 7.23
N LEU A 149 4.14 -4.71 6.34
CA LEU A 149 2.75 -4.39 6.65
C LEU A 149 1.87 -5.64 6.50
N PRO A 150 0.88 -5.80 7.36
CA PRO A 150 -0.08 -6.88 7.23
C PRO A 150 -0.80 -6.76 5.88
N THR A 151 -0.63 -7.75 5.04
CA THR A 151 -1.39 -7.87 3.80
C THR A 151 -2.71 -8.58 4.09
N ARG A 152 -3.70 -8.42 3.22
CA ARG A 152 -4.95 -9.19 3.36
C ARG A 152 -4.73 -10.70 3.36
N GLN A 153 -3.67 -11.16 2.72
CA GLN A 153 -3.29 -12.58 2.75
C GLN A 153 -2.71 -12.98 4.10
N THR A 154 -1.86 -12.13 4.72
CA THR A 154 -1.33 -12.40 6.07
C THR A 154 -2.41 -12.31 7.14
N GLU A 155 -3.31 -11.33 7.05
CA GLU A 155 -4.48 -11.24 7.92
C GLU A 155 -5.39 -12.46 7.80
N ALA A 156 -5.69 -12.89 6.57
CA ALA A 156 -6.47 -14.08 6.30
C ALA A 156 -5.77 -15.34 6.83
N ALA A 157 -4.45 -15.45 6.68
CA ALA A 157 -3.67 -16.57 7.19
C ALA A 157 -3.73 -16.70 8.72
N GLN A 158 -3.80 -15.58 9.46
CA GLN A 158 -3.95 -15.57 10.92
C GLN A 158 -5.26 -16.23 11.38
N ILE A 159 -6.30 -16.19 10.55
CA ILE A 159 -7.59 -16.85 10.80
C ILE A 159 -7.75 -18.16 10.00
N GLY A 160 -6.64 -18.74 9.55
CA GLY A 160 -6.62 -20.03 8.86
C GLY A 160 -7.02 -20.00 7.38
N LEU A 161 -7.23 -18.81 6.79
CA LEU A 161 -7.62 -18.67 5.38
C LEU A 161 -6.38 -18.53 4.49
N HIS A 162 -6.26 -19.42 3.50
CA HIS A 162 -5.21 -19.37 2.49
C HIS A 162 -5.75 -19.83 1.12
N VAL A 163 -5.05 -19.49 0.06
CA VAL A 163 -5.40 -20.00 -1.28
C VAL A 163 -5.29 -21.54 -1.28
N GLY A 164 -6.31 -22.21 -1.77
CA GLY A 164 -6.46 -23.67 -1.71
C GLY A 164 -7.27 -24.17 -0.50
N ALA A 165 -7.55 -23.34 0.49
CA ALA A 165 -8.39 -23.74 1.63
C ALA A 165 -9.83 -24.03 1.18
N LYS A 166 -10.41 -25.08 1.77
CA LYS A 166 -11.84 -25.40 1.64
C LYS A 166 -12.62 -24.56 2.63
N VAL A 167 -13.67 -23.92 2.14
CA VAL A 167 -14.46 -22.98 2.93
C VAL A 167 -15.95 -23.12 2.65
N ARG A 168 -16.74 -22.65 3.60
CA ARG A 168 -18.19 -22.47 3.47
C ARG A 168 -18.54 -20.99 3.61
N PHE A 169 -19.64 -20.59 3.00
CA PHE A 169 -20.16 -19.24 3.11
C PHE A 169 -21.66 -19.22 2.80
N PRO A 170 -22.43 -18.31 3.41
CA PRO A 170 -23.85 -18.15 3.10
C PRO A 170 -24.03 -17.52 1.72
N TYR A 171 -24.99 -18.02 0.97
CA TYR A 171 -25.41 -17.44 -0.31
C TYR A 171 -26.91 -17.59 -0.49
N LYS A 172 -27.64 -16.47 -0.39
CA LYS A 172 -29.12 -16.48 -0.34
C LYS A 172 -29.56 -17.37 0.83
N ASP A 173 -30.47 -18.31 0.58
CA ASP A 173 -31.08 -19.17 1.59
C ASP A 173 -30.33 -20.52 1.79
N ARG A 174 -29.08 -20.62 1.34
CA ARG A 174 -28.28 -21.84 1.43
C ARG A 174 -26.82 -21.55 1.74
N GLU A 175 -26.13 -22.55 2.23
CA GLU A 175 -24.69 -22.54 2.41
C GLU A 175 -24.01 -23.18 1.21
N LEU A 176 -22.96 -22.53 0.68
CA LEU A 176 -22.14 -23.06 -0.41
C LEU A 176 -20.74 -23.43 0.12
N SER A 177 -20.17 -24.50 -0.44
CA SER A 177 -18.80 -24.94 -0.16
C SER A 177 -17.95 -24.82 -1.40
N GLY A 178 -16.70 -24.39 -1.23
CA GLY A 178 -15.77 -24.23 -2.35
C GLY A 178 -14.32 -24.09 -1.90
N VAL A 179 -13.47 -23.75 -2.85
CA VAL A 179 -12.02 -23.58 -2.64
C VAL A 179 -11.63 -22.15 -2.91
N ILE A 180 -10.85 -21.56 -2.00
CA ILE A 180 -10.29 -20.22 -2.19
C ILE A 180 -9.25 -20.23 -3.31
N THR A 181 -9.41 -19.34 -4.29
CA THR A 181 -8.44 -19.14 -5.38
C THR A 181 -7.74 -17.79 -5.34
N TYR A 182 -8.31 -16.82 -4.63
CA TYR A 182 -7.69 -15.51 -4.49
C TYR A 182 -8.21 -14.80 -3.22
N ILE A 183 -7.32 -14.10 -2.52
CA ILE A 183 -7.64 -13.28 -1.34
C ILE A 183 -7.26 -11.83 -1.64
N GLY A 184 -8.28 -10.97 -1.70
CA GLY A 184 -8.16 -9.54 -1.92
C GLY A 184 -9.14 -8.77 -1.03
N LYS A 185 -9.78 -7.71 -1.55
CA LYS A 185 -10.88 -7.01 -0.83
C LYS A 185 -12.08 -7.92 -0.54
N ALA A 186 -12.26 -8.91 -1.39
CA ALA A 186 -13.13 -10.04 -1.16
C ALA A 186 -12.38 -11.31 -1.51
N VAL A 187 -12.76 -12.41 -0.91
CA VAL A 187 -12.22 -13.73 -1.21
C VAL A 187 -12.91 -14.27 -2.45
N THR A 188 -12.13 -14.78 -3.39
CA THR A 188 -12.68 -15.50 -4.55
C THR A 188 -12.74 -16.98 -4.24
N VAL A 189 -13.94 -17.54 -4.24
CA VAL A 189 -14.21 -18.96 -3.99
C VAL A 189 -14.75 -19.60 -5.25
N MET A 190 -14.16 -20.73 -5.63
CA MET A 190 -14.64 -21.56 -6.72
C MET A 190 -15.48 -22.70 -6.14
N VAL A 191 -16.75 -22.72 -6.50
CA VAL A 191 -17.73 -23.72 -6.04
C VAL A 191 -18.04 -24.68 -7.18
N PRO A 192 -17.93 -26.00 -6.99
CA PRO A 192 -18.32 -26.97 -8.00
C PRO A 192 -19.77 -26.77 -8.43
N SER A 193 -20.02 -26.71 -9.74
CA SER A 193 -21.36 -26.43 -10.30
C SER A 193 -21.49 -26.97 -11.71
N LEU A 194 -22.54 -27.72 -11.99
CA LEU A 194 -22.80 -28.28 -13.33
C LEU A 194 -22.96 -27.18 -14.40
N CYS A 195 -23.47 -26.03 -14.02
CA CYS A 195 -23.65 -24.85 -14.89
C CYS A 195 -22.52 -23.83 -14.78
N GLY A 196 -21.41 -24.16 -14.11
CA GLY A 196 -20.29 -23.24 -13.88
C GLY A 196 -19.58 -22.86 -15.17
N GLU A 197 -19.17 -21.59 -15.28
CA GLU A 197 -18.48 -21.04 -16.46
C GLU A 197 -17.00 -21.44 -16.50
N TYR A 198 -16.40 -21.71 -15.34
CA TYR A 198 -14.98 -22.06 -15.20
C TYR A 198 -14.81 -23.59 -15.22
N ARG A 199 -13.71 -24.06 -15.84
CA ARG A 199 -13.41 -25.49 -15.91
C ARG A 199 -11.95 -25.70 -15.51
N ASP A 200 -11.70 -26.71 -14.67
CA ASP A 200 -10.32 -27.13 -14.34
C ASP A 200 -9.76 -28.10 -15.42
N LYS A 201 -8.50 -28.51 -15.27
CA LYS A 201 -7.82 -29.44 -16.17
C LYS A 201 -8.43 -30.86 -16.20
N HIS A 202 -9.25 -31.19 -15.23
CA HIS A 202 -9.94 -32.49 -15.13
C HIS A 202 -11.38 -32.44 -15.68
N GLY A 203 -11.80 -31.26 -16.17
CA GLY A 203 -13.13 -31.08 -16.76
C GLY A 203 -14.22 -30.69 -15.75
N THR A 204 -13.91 -30.59 -14.46
CA THR A 204 -14.85 -30.15 -13.43
C THR A 204 -15.24 -28.71 -13.64
N ARG A 205 -16.54 -28.41 -13.61
CA ARG A 205 -17.04 -27.05 -13.75
C ARG A 205 -17.20 -26.38 -12.41
N TYR A 206 -16.96 -25.06 -12.40
CA TYR A 206 -17.04 -24.22 -11.22
C TYR A 206 -17.78 -22.92 -11.49
N ALA A 207 -18.55 -22.46 -10.50
CA ALA A 207 -19.06 -21.11 -10.42
C ALA A 207 -18.15 -20.27 -9.51
N LYS A 208 -17.89 -19.03 -9.88
CA LYS A 208 -17.02 -18.10 -9.16
C LYS A 208 -17.84 -17.18 -8.27
N TYR A 209 -17.50 -17.12 -7.00
CA TYR A 209 -18.10 -16.23 -6.01
C TYR A 209 -17.08 -15.27 -5.44
N ARG A 210 -17.51 -14.04 -5.16
CA ARG A 210 -16.74 -13.05 -4.40
C ARG A 210 -17.44 -12.82 -3.08
N VAL A 211 -16.79 -13.26 -2.00
CA VAL A 211 -17.36 -13.33 -0.67
C VAL A 211 -16.57 -12.41 0.26
N PRO A 212 -17.23 -11.56 1.07
CA PRO A 212 -16.55 -10.81 2.12
C PRO A 212 -15.76 -11.75 3.05
N LEU A 213 -14.59 -11.31 3.54
CA LEU A 213 -13.75 -12.13 4.43
C LEU A 213 -14.51 -12.52 5.69
N THR A 214 -15.39 -11.65 6.18
CA THR A 214 -16.20 -11.83 7.39
C THR A 214 -17.28 -12.90 7.29
N GLU A 215 -17.64 -13.33 6.08
CA GLU A 215 -18.67 -14.33 5.83
C GLU A 215 -18.11 -15.73 5.54
N ILE A 216 -16.76 -15.87 5.57
CA ILE A 216 -16.10 -17.14 5.27
C ILE A 216 -15.88 -17.95 6.52
N ILE A 217 -16.26 -19.23 6.45
CA ILE A 217 -16.05 -20.23 7.48
C ILE A 217 -15.07 -21.27 6.96
N VAL A 218 -13.95 -21.46 7.66
CA VAL A 218 -12.96 -22.51 7.34
C VAL A 218 -13.57 -23.88 7.65
N GLN A 219 -13.32 -24.86 6.78
CA GLN A 219 -13.74 -26.27 6.99
C GLN A 219 -12.63 -27.07 7.65
#